data_036ad1a6830b3302a92dd4903468b40a
#
_entry.id   036ad1a6830b3302a92dd4903468b40a
#
_cell.length_a   1.000
_cell.length_b   1.000
_cell.length_c   1.000
_cell.angle_alpha   90.00
_cell.angle_beta   90.00
_cell.angle_gamma   90.00
#
_symmetry.space_group_name_H-M   'P 1'
#
loop_
_entity.id
_entity.type
_entity.pdbx_description
1 polymer ?
#
loop_
_entity_poly.entity_id
_entity_poly.type
_entity_poly.pdbx_seq_one_letter_code
_entity_poly.pdbx_strand_id
1 'polypeptide(L)'
;LPRRYDTWGDLTDMRTLVKGEQATIQAQIVRASSRRTRSGRAPALMEATVTDGVSTMDVVQFGAAGQMRARATQLAPGTTVLMSGKVGLHRGRRQLSNPRLYVLDELDEDEREALLARPMPIYPGTEALPSWSVGKAVRTVLDQLEPGDVPDPLPEDLRRQAGLIDAYTAYRWVHRPDDAHQWKAARTRLRHEEALVLQVALAQRRAHHEATRTAVAWPEPEATGSLRADLDAALPYDLTAGQVRVGQEITTDLARTVPMQRLLQGDVGSGKTLVALRAMLQVVGGGGQAALLAPTEVLAAQHHSSLEAVLGPLGRLGMLGGAERATRVHLLTGSTPAAQRRRILADLAAGEPAIVVGTHALLSETVQIPFLGLVVVDEQHRFGVEQRAALRRAREDGRGVHELVMTATPIPRTIAMTVFGDLDETRMSGMPRGRTPVATYLADAANAAWVERTWARAAEEISQGRRV
;
A
#
# COMPACT_ATOMS: atom_id res chain seq x y z
N LEU A 1 10.00 -13.86 12.91
CA LEU A 1 8.87 -13.72 13.83
C LEU A 1 7.87 -14.88 13.65
N PRO A 2 7.11 -15.24 14.71
CA PRO A 2 6.03 -16.21 14.60
C PRO A 2 4.97 -15.76 13.59
N ARG A 3 4.49 -16.70 12.78
CA ARG A 3 3.39 -16.45 11.84
C ARG A 3 2.04 -16.33 12.56
N ARG A 4 1.83 -17.18 13.55
CA ARG A 4 0.62 -17.23 14.38
C ARG A 4 0.97 -17.79 15.75
N TYR A 5 0.01 -17.75 16.68
CA TYR A 5 0.09 -18.40 17.97
C TYR A 5 -1.03 -19.42 18.06
N ASP A 6 -0.70 -20.62 18.51
CA ASP A 6 -1.67 -21.66 18.80
C ASP A 6 -1.87 -21.72 20.32
N THR A 7 -3.11 -21.68 20.76
CA THR A 7 -3.50 -21.95 22.14
C THR A 7 -4.15 -23.31 22.18
N TRP A 8 -3.72 -24.13 23.12
CA TRP A 8 -4.39 -25.38 23.44
C TRP A 8 -5.50 -25.02 24.41
N GLY A 9 -6.73 -25.44 24.16
CA GLY A 9 -7.83 -25.30 25.13
C GLY A 9 -7.66 -26.27 26.30
N ASP A 10 -8.59 -26.22 27.28
CA ASP A 10 -8.62 -27.15 28.37
C ASP A 10 -8.64 -28.61 27.87
N LEU A 11 -7.93 -29.47 28.58
CA LEU A 11 -7.94 -30.91 28.28
C LEU A 11 -9.33 -31.49 28.45
N THR A 12 -9.83 -32.13 27.40
CA THR A 12 -11.16 -32.76 27.40
C THR A 12 -11.02 -34.27 27.58
N ASP A 13 -11.81 -34.84 28.47
CA ASP A 13 -11.90 -36.30 28.67
C ASP A 13 -12.48 -36.95 27.40
N MET A 14 -11.79 -37.98 26.88
CA MET A 14 -12.20 -38.66 25.65
C MET A 14 -13.60 -39.32 25.77
N ARG A 15 -14.07 -39.58 26.97
CA ARG A 15 -15.41 -40.16 27.23
C ARG A 15 -16.55 -39.16 26.98
N THR A 16 -16.29 -37.87 27.24
CA THR A 16 -17.30 -36.80 27.16
C THR A 16 -17.42 -36.15 25.81
N LEU A 17 -16.54 -36.49 24.86
CA LEU A 17 -16.46 -35.86 23.54
C LEU A 17 -17.76 -35.96 22.74
N VAL A 18 -18.23 -34.83 22.23
CA VAL A 18 -19.46 -34.73 21.43
C VAL A 18 -19.10 -34.45 19.96
N LYS A 19 -19.84 -35.04 19.03
CA LYS A 19 -19.66 -34.76 17.58
C LYS A 19 -19.85 -33.30 17.27
N GLY A 20 -18.88 -32.72 16.57
CA GLY A 20 -18.89 -31.30 16.14
C GLY A 20 -18.14 -30.35 17.07
N GLU A 21 -17.81 -30.78 18.27
CA GLU A 21 -17.04 -30.03 19.27
C GLU A 21 -15.58 -29.91 18.90
N GLN A 22 -14.95 -28.78 19.27
CA GLN A 22 -13.51 -28.60 19.25
C GLN A 22 -12.93 -29.09 20.56
N ALA A 23 -12.14 -30.14 20.54
CA ALA A 23 -11.56 -30.73 21.74
C ALA A 23 -10.05 -30.76 21.71
N THR A 24 -9.44 -30.62 22.88
CA THR A 24 -8.00 -30.84 23.10
C THR A 24 -7.84 -32.05 24.00
N ILE A 25 -7.12 -33.06 23.51
CA ILE A 25 -6.93 -34.33 24.24
C ILE A 25 -5.45 -34.65 24.34
N GLN A 26 -5.06 -35.21 25.49
CA GLN A 26 -3.79 -35.87 25.66
C GLN A 26 -4.04 -37.40 25.59
N ALA A 27 -3.24 -38.09 24.77
CA ALA A 27 -3.42 -39.52 24.57
C ALA A 27 -2.13 -40.20 24.17
N GLN A 28 -2.03 -41.51 24.31
CA GLN A 28 -0.94 -42.34 23.82
C GLN A 28 -1.31 -42.97 22.49
N ILE A 29 -0.31 -43.08 21.61
CA ILE A 29 -0.43 -43.76 20.32
C ILE A 29 -0.47 -45.26 20.57
N VAL A 30 -1.54 -45.91 20.13
CA VAL A 30 -1.64 -47.38 20.13
C VAL A 30 -1.03 -47.96 18.87
N ARG A 31 -1.33 -47.31 17.73
CA ARG A 31 -0.74 -47.64 16.42
C ARG A 31 -0.85 -46.48 15.50
N ALA A 32 0.09 -46.36 14.55
CA ALA A 32 0.06 -45.38 13.45
C ALA A 32 0.52 -46.05 12.15
N SER A 33 -0.12 -45.71 11.05
CA SER A 33 0.24 -46.18 9.71
C SER A 33 -0.07 -45.15 8.65
N SER A 34 0.61 -45.25 7.52
CA SER A 34 0.33 -44.35 6.39
C SER A 34 -0.01 -45.18 5.13
N ARG A 35 -0.96 -44.70 4.35
CA ARG A 35 -1.32 -45.32 3.08
C ARG A 35 -1.64 -44.27 2.01
N ARG A 36 -1.50 -44.64 0.73
CA ARG A 36 -1.95 -43.82 -0.39
C ARG A 36 -3.47 -43.83 -0.49
N THR A 37 -4.05 -42.67 -0.82
CA THR A 37 -5.49 -42.58 -1.08
C THR A 37 -5.77 -42.88 -2.55
N ARG A 38 -6.99 -43.34 -2.82
CA ARG A 38 -7.50 -43.49 -4.20
C ARG A 38 -8.13 -42.18 -4.72
N SER A 39 -8.26 -41.17 -3.90
CA SER A 39 -8.87 -39.88 -4.21
C SER A 39 -7.81 -38.87 -4.62
N GLY A 40 -8.03 -38.16 -5.74
CA GLY A 40 -7.08 -37.20 -6.30
C GLY A 40 -6.89 -35.89 -5.50
N ARG A 41 -7.63 -35.69 -4.39
CA ARG A 41 -7.52 -34.45 -3.55
C ARG A 41 -6.39 -34.49 -2.54
N ALA A 42 -5.98 -35.66 -2.05
CA ALA A 42 -4.84 -35.80 -1.16
C ALA A 42 -4.12 -37.13 -1.45
N PRO A 43 -2.81 -37.12 -1.77
CA PRO A 43 -2.10 -38.30 -2.27
C PRO A 43 -1.90 -39.39 -1.22
N ALA A 44 -1.95 -39.06 0.07
CA ALA A 44 -1.81 -40.01 1.16
C ALA A 44 -2.57 -39.59 2.41
N LEU A 45 -2.82 -40.54 3.31
CA LEU A 45 -3.32 -40.29 4.63
C LEU A 45 -2.50 -41.08 5.68
N MET A 46 -2.42 -40.52 6.86
CA MET A 46 -1.95 -41.18 8.07
C MET A 46 -3.15 -41.49 8.94
N GLU A 47 -3.25 -42.74 9.41
CA GLU A 47 -4.24 -43.21 10.35
C GLU A 47 -3.53 -43.62 11.65
N ALA A 48 -4.02 -43.10 12.78
CA ALA A 48 -3.56 -43.54 14.10
C ALA A 48 -4.73 -43.85 14.97
N THR A 49 -4.56 -44.82 15.89
CA THR A 49 -5.49 -45.08 17.00
C THR A 49 -4.78 -44.59 18.25
N VAL A 50 -5.50 -43.84 19.09
CA VAL A 50 -4.97 -43.23 20.31
C VAL A 50 -5.83 -43.66 21.51
N THR A 51 -5.25 -43.64 22.69
CA THR A 51 -5.92 -44.00 23.95
C THR A 51 -5.54 -43.08 25.09
N ASP A 52 -6.49 -42.79 25.98
CA ASP A 52 -6.28 -42.16 27.30
C ASP A 52 -6.13 -43.19 28.44
N GLY A 53 -5.98 -44.48 28.09
CA GLY A 53 -5.96 -45.60 29.04
C GLY A 53 -7.34 -46.20 29.28
N VAL A 54 -8.43 -45.51 29.01
CA VAL A 54 -9.82 -45.95 29.22
C VAL A 54 -10.60 -46.05 27.91
N SER A 55 -10.46 -45.06 27.06
CA SER A 55 -11.15 -44.95 25.77
C SER A 55 -10.16 -44.99 24.60
N THR A 56 -10.67 -45.32 23.41
CA THR A 56 -9.86 -45.25 22.16
C THR A 56 -10.56 -44.40 21.13
N MET A 57 -9.78 -43.69 20.32
CA MET A 57 -10.27 -42.86 19.23
C MET A 57 -9.36 -42.95 18.00
N ASP A 58 -9.96 -42.79 16.84
CA ASP A 58 -9.20 -42.75 15.58
C ASP A 58 -8.79 -41.32 15.23
N VAL A 59 -7.58 -41.16 14.65
CA VAL A 59 -7.02 -39.92 14.18
C VAL A 59 -6.64 -40.08 12.71
N VAL A 60 -7.02 -39.13 11.87
CA VAL A 60 -6.69 -39.16 10.42
C VAL A 60 -6.10 -37.82 10.01
N GLN A 61 -4.95 -37.88 9.36
CA GLN A 61 -4.33 -36.71 8.73
C GLN A 61 -4.14 -36.95 7.22
N PHE A 62 -4.43 -35.95 6.40
CA PHE A 62 -4.27 -35.97 4.97
C PHE A 62 -3.09 -35.10 4.53
N GLY A 63 -2.30 -35.55 3.57
CA GLY A 63 -1.15 -34.77 3.09
C GLY A 63 -0.31 -35.47 2.03
N ALA A 64 0.87 -34.94 1.76
CA ALA A 64 1.83 -35.55 0.86
C ALA A 64 2.34 -36.91 1.36
N ALA A 65 2.62 -37.85 0.46
CA ALA A 65 2.95 -39.23 0.83
C ALA A 65 4.21 -39.32 1.71
N GLY A 66 5.26 -38.52 1.43
CA GLY A 66 6.47 -38.45 2.24
C GLY A 66 6.21 -37.96 3.66
N GLN A 67 5.43 -36.86 3.78
CA GLN A 67 5.05 -36.29 5.07
C GLN A 67 4.22 -37.26 5.92
N MET A 68 3.23 -37.94 5.32
CA MET A 68 2.39 -38.86 6.06
C MET A 68 3.17 -40.10 6.52
N ARG A 69 4.15 -40.55 5.74
CA ARG A 69 5.04 -41.64 6.14
C ARG A 69 5.96 -41.22 7.32
N ALA A 70 6.64 -40.08 7.21
CA ALA A 70 7.49 -39.53 8.26
C ALA A 70 6.68 -39.34 9.56
N ARG A 71 5.45 -38.82 9.46
CA ARG A 71 4.56 -38.64 10.58
C ARG A 71 4.16 -39.95 11.26
N ALA A 72 3.82 -40.96 10.47
CA ALA A 72 3.51 -42.29 10.99
C ALA A 72 4.70 -42.95 11.72
N THR A 73 5.93 -42.72 11.24
CA THR A 73 7.16 -43.20 11.92
C THR A 73 7.41 -42.46 13.22
N GLN A 74 7.19 -41.16 13.27
CA GLN A 74 7.34 -40.32 14.50
C GLN A 74 6.34 -40.74 15.59
N LEU A 75 5.16 -41.22 15.22
CA LEU A 75 4.07 -41.62 16.10
C LEU A 75 4.15 -43.13 16.43
N ALA A 76 5.28 -43.57 16.96
CA ALA A 76 5.44 -44.96 17.42
C ALA A 76 4.45 -45.32 18.52
N PRO A 77 4.07 -46.60 18.66
CA PRO A 77 3.25 -47.05 19.79
C PRO A 77 3.87 -46.64 21.14
N GLY A 78 3.04 -46.14 22.05
CA GLY A 78 3.47 -45.63 23.36
C GLY A 78 3.80 -44.15 23.42
N THR A 79 4.01 -43.50 22.26
CA THR A 79 4.27 -42.04 22.18
C THR A 79 3.08 -41.25 22.75
N THR A 80 3.36 -40.35 23.69
CA THR A 80 2.36 -39.44 24.26
C THR A 80 2.20 -38.22 23.38
N VAL A 81 0.98 -37.88 22.99
CA VAL A 81 0.67 -36.78 22.11
C VAL A 81 -0.44 -35.90 22.68
N LEU A 82 -0.29 -34.59 22.40
CA LEU A 82 -1.35 -33.62 22.60
C LEU A 82 -1.98 -33.32 21.24
N MET A 83 -3.31 -33.40 21.16
CA MET A 83 -4.03 -33.18 19.91
C MET A 83 -5.20 -32.25 20.12
N SER A 84 -5.42 -31.34 19.17
CA SER A 84 -6.62 -30.49 19.17
C SER A 84 -7.25 -30.50 17.76
N GLY A 85 -8.55 -30.70 17.73
CA GLY A 85 -9.31 -30.79 16.50
C GLY A 85 -10.80 -30.94 16.71
N LYS A 86 -11.54 -30.88 15.60
CA LYS A 86 -12.97 -31.08 15.62
C LYS A 86 -13.32 -32.59 15.68
N VAL A 87 -14.13 -32.94 16.62
CA VAL A 87 -14.58 -34.34 16.82
C VAL A 87 -15.59 -34.70 15.71
N GLY A 88 -15.26 -35.70 14.93
CA GLY A 88 -16.13 -36.29 13.92
C GLY A 88 -16.62 -37.70 14.34
N LEU A 89 -17.48 -38.28 13.53
CA LEU A 89 -17.86 -39.71 13.59
C LEU A 89 -17.56 -40.33 12.21
N HIS A 90 -16.79 -41.43 12.22
CA HIS A 90 -16.59 -42.25 11.03
C HIS A 90 -16.87 -43.71 11.34
N ARG A 91 -17.79 -44.32 10.60
CA ARG A 91 -18.23 -45.70 10.83
C ARG A 91 -18.64 -46.01 12.28
N GLY A 92 -19.31 -45.05 12.92
CA GLY A 92 -19.76 -45.18 14.31
C GLY A 92 -18.69 -44.94 15.39
N ARG A 93 -17.42 -44.68 15.00
CA ARG A 93 -16.34 -44.37 15.95
C ARG A 93 -16.04 -42.88 15.95
N ARG A 94 -15.65 -42.34 17.10
CA ARG A 94 -15.16 -40.97 17.21
C ARG A 94 -13.83 -40.84 16.49
N GLN A 95 -13.65 -39.75 15.77
CA GLN A 95 -12.45 -39.51 14.96
C GLN A 95 -12.07 -38.01 15.00
N LEU A 96 -10.78 -37.73 15.12
CA LEU A 96 -10.23 -36.41 14.81
C LEU A 96 -9.69 -36.38 13.38
N SER A 97 -10.18 -35.44 12.59
CA SER A 97 -9.73 -35.25 11.21
C SER A 97 -8.80 -34.04 11.10
N ASN A 98 -7.56 -34.25 10.62
CA ASN A 98 -6.51 -33.24 10.56
C ASN A 98 -6.30 -32.47 11.87
N PRO A 99 -6.21 -33.15 13.05
CA PRO A 99 -5.96 -32.45 14.29
C PRO A 99 -4.59 -31.78 14.26
N ARG A 100 -4.45 -30.71 15.03
CA ARG A 100 -3.13 -30.28 15.47
C ARG A 100 -2.57 -31.35 16.38
N LEU A 101 -1.30 -31.70 16.20
CA LEU A 101 -0.69 -32.79 16.95
C LEU A 101 0.70 -32.37 17.37
N TYR A 102 1.00 -32.59 18.66
CA TYR A 102 2.31 -32.35 19.26
C TYR A 102 2.75 -33.58 20.05
N VAL A 103 4.01 -33.96 19.91
CA VAL A 103 4.60 -35.09 20.65
C VAL A 103 5.13 -34.57 21.98
N LEU A 104 4.70 -35.13 23.08
CA LEU A 104 5.03 -34.67 24.43
C LEU A 104 6.25 -35.38 25.03
N ASP A 105 6.63 -36.55 24.53
CA ASP A 105 7.71 -37.35 25.09
C ASP A 105 9.11 -36.69 24.95
N GLU A 106 9.24 -35.73 24.04
CA GLU A 106 10.46 -34.96 23.82
C GLU A 106 10.57 -33.72 24.75
N LEU A 107 9.53 -33.48 25.58
CA LEU A 107 9.45 -32.31 26.48
C LEU A 107 9.64 -32.73 27.94
N ASP A 108 10.31 -31.89 28.73
CA ASP A 108 10.30 -31.99 30.17
C ASP A 108 8.96 -31.58 30.79
N GLU A 109 8.80 -31.71 32.11
CA GLU A 109 7.53 -31.48 32.81
C GLU A 109 7.15 -29.98 32.77
N ASP A 110 8.12 -29.08 32.94
CA ASP A 110 7.92 -27.63 32.89
C ASP A 110 7.54 -27.18 31.47
N GLU A 111 8.14 -27.75 30.45
CA GLU A 111 7.82 -27.50 29.05
C GLU A 111 6.41 -27.98 28.68
N ARG A 112 5.95 -29.10 29.26
CA ARG A 112 4.59 -29.61 29.05
C ARG A 112 3.55 -28.72 29.68
N GLU A 113 3.77 -28.28 30.93
CA GLU A 113 2.89 -27.35 31.61
C GLU A 113 2.82 -26.00 30.87
N ALA A 114 3.97 -25.47 30.49
CA ALA A 114 4.04 -24.23 29.69
C ALA A 114 3.33 -24.35 28.32
N LEU A 115 3.38 -25.52 27.68
CA LEU A 115 2.71 -25.80 26.43
C LEU A 115 1.17 -25.70 26.56
N LEU A 116 0.63 -26.14 27.65
CA LEU A 116 -0.84 -26.13 27.92
C LEU A 116 -1.30 -24.75 28.37
N ALA A 117 -0.47 -24.03 29.15
CA ALA A 117 -0.86 -22.76 29.77
C ALA A 117 -0.64 -21.54 28.89
N ARG A 118 0.30 -21.59 27.93
CA ARG A 118 0.77 -20.41 27.19
C ARG A 118 0.50 -20.48 25.69
N PRO A 119 0.34 -19.35 25.01
CA PRO A 119 0.27 -19.31 23.55
C PRO A 119 1.59 -19.77 22.92
N MET A 120 1.53 -20.81 22.11
CA MET A 120 2.71 -21.38 21.45
C MET A 120 2.98 -20.67 20.11
N PRO A 121 4.16 -20.07 19.91
CA PRO A 121 4.52 -19.43 18.65
C PRO A 121 4.78 -20.46 17.54
N ILE A 122 4.10 -20.27 16.40
CA ILE A 122 4.28 -21.09 15.20
C ILE A 122 5.06 -20.30 14.16
N TYR A 123 6.25 -20.79 13.82
CA TYR A 123 7.14 -20.17 12.85
C TYR A 123 6.89 -20.68 11.43
N PRO A 124 7.22 -19.87 10.40
CA PRO A 124 7.35 -20.40 9.06
C PRO A 124 8.41 -21.52 9.06
N GLY A 125 8.03 -22.68 8.60
CA GLY A 125 8.91 -23.84 8.53
C GLY A 125 8.93 -24.46 7.15
N THR A 126 9.96 -25.24 6.88
CA THR A 126 10.09 -26.09 5.70
C THR A 126 10.17 -27.56 6.15
N GLU A 127 10.20 -28.50 5.20
CA GLU A 127 10.38 -29.92 5.52
C GLU A 127 11.72 -30.18 6.22
N ALA A 128 12.79 -29.48 5.78
CA ALA A 128 14.14 -29.61 6.38
C ALA A 128 14.28 -28.83 7.70
N LEU A 129 13.54 -27.74 7.90
CA LEU A 129 13.58 -26.92 9.10
C LEU A 129 12.17 -26.69 9.62
N PRO A 130 11.60 -27.61 10.41
CA PRO A 130 10.26 -27.48 10.93
C PRO A 130 10.15 -26.39 12.01
N SER A 131 8.93 -25.84 12.19
CA SER A 131 8.62 -24.75 13.11
C SER A 131 9.17 -24.96 14.54
N TRP A 132 9.08 -26.19 15.06
CA TRP A 132 9.58 -26.50 16.40
C TRP A 132 11.09 -26.37 16.54
N SER A 133 11.88 -26.73 15.50
CA SER A 133 13.34 -26.54 15.49
C SER A 133 13.71 -25.06 15.53
N VAL A 134 13.00 -24.23 14.76
CA VAL A 134 13.13 -22.76 14.83
C VAL A 134 12.82 -22.27 16.24
N GLY A 135 11.72 -22.73 16.82
CA GLY A 135 11.31 -22.38 18.18
C GLY A 135 12.34 -22.75 19.23
N LYS A 136 12.95 -23.94 19.13
CA LYS A 136 14.03 -24.37 20.04
C LYS A 136 15.26 -23.48 19.94
N ALA A 137 15.72 -23.19 18.71
CA ALA A 137 16.86 -22.29 18.49
C ALA A 137 16.60 -20.88 19.05
N VAL A 138 15.41 -20.34 18.83
CA VAL A 138 15.00 -19.03 19.36
C VAL A 138 15.01 -19.04 20.89
N ARG A 139 14.47 -20.08 21.53
CA ARG A 139 14.49 -20.20 23.01
C ARG A 139 15.93 -20.21 23.53
N THR A 140 16.81 -21.01 22.95
CA THR A 140 18.22 -21.08 23.36
C THR A 140 18.90 -19.69 23.32
N VAL A 141 18.59 -18.87 22.30
CA VAL A 141 19.13 -17.50 22.22
C VAL A 141 18.52 -16.61 23.29
N LEU A 142 17.18 -16.64 23.46
CA LEU A 142 16.48 -15.79 24.43
C LEU A 142 16.86 -16.07 25.88
N ASP A 143 17.22 -17.31 26.20
CA ASP A 143 17.66 -17.72 27.55
C ASP A 143 19.05 -17.17 27.92
N GLN A 144 19.85 -16.74 26.92
CA GLN A 144 21.16 -16.15 27.09
C GLN A 144 21.16 -14.61 27.00
N LEU A 145 20.04 -14.00 26.53
CA LEU A 145 19.96 -12.56 26.34
C LEU A 145 19.60 -11.85 27.65
N GLU A 146 20.35 -10.81 27.96
CA GLU A 146 20.08 -9.86 29.03
C GLU A 146 19.50 -8.54 28.48
N PRO A 147 18.82 -7.72 29.30
CA PRO A 147 18.28 -6.43 28.87
C PRO A 147 19.32 -5.50 28.23
N GLY A 148 20.58 -5.56 28.69
CA GLY A 148 21.68 -4.76 28.15
C GLY A 148 22.17 -5.17 26.77
N ASP A 149 21.88 -6.40 26.33
CA ASP A 149 22.29 -6.93 25.03
C ASP A 149 21.41 -6.41 23.89
N VAL A 150 20.23 -5.86 24.22
CA VAL A 150 19.25 -5.40 23.24
C VAL A 150 19.02 -3.90 23.38
N PRO A 151 19.87 -3.07 22.74
CA PRO A 151 19.67 -1.62 22.76
C PRO A 151 18.33 -1.26 22.11
N ASP A 152 17.58 -0.40 22.78
CA ASP A 152 16.28 0.04 22.24
C ASP A 152 16.49 1.18 21.24
N PRO A 153 16.14 1.01 19.94
CA PRO A 153 16.28 2.07 18.95
C PRO A 153 15.25 3.19 19.13
N LEU A 154 14.18 2.96 19.92
CA LEU A 154 13.17 3.97 20.22
C LEU A 154 13.60 4.81 21.42
N PRO A 155 13.71 6.14 21.30
CA PRO A 155 13.89 7.02 22.45
C PRO A 155 12.81 6.77 23.51
N GLU A 156 13.23 6.78 24.78
CA GLU A 156 12.35 6.45 25.91
C GLU A 156 11.09 7.34 25.97
N ASP A 157 11.23 8.62 25.64
CA ASP A 157 10.12 9.56 25.64
C ASP A 157 9.06 9.21 24.58
N LEU A 158 9.50 8.86 23.36
CA LEU A 158 8.60 8.41 22.29
C LEU A 158 7.91 7.10 22.66
N ARG A 159 8.65 6.18 23.24
CA ARG A 159 8.14 4.89 23.70
C ARG A 159 7.05 5.06 24.75
N ARG A 160 7.29 5.91 25.76
CA ARG A 160 6.31 6.22 26.80
C ARG A 160 5.06 6.92 26.26
N GLN A 161 5.22 7.90 25.36
CA GLN A 161 4.09 8.60 24.74
C GLN A 161 3.21 7.67 23.91
N ALA A 162 3.82 6.71 23.22
CA ALA A 162 3.11 5.73 22.40
C ALA A 162 2.58 4.52 23.18
N GLY A 163 2.86 4.43 24.50
CA GLY A 163 2.46 3.29 25.33
C GLY A 163 3.11 1.98 24.91
N LEU A 164 4.36 2.03 24.43
CA LEU A 164 5.07 0.86 23.91
C LEU A 164 6.02 0.27 24.96
N ILE A 165 6.12 -1.05 24.97
CA ILE A 165 7.13 -1.79 25.74
C ILE A 165 8.52 -1.61 25.12
N ASP A 166 9.58 -1.89 25.88
CA ASP A 166 10.97 -1.86 25.39
C ASP A 166 11.27 -3.01 24.41
N ALA A 167 12.40 -2.90 23.69
CA ALA A 167 12.78 -3.85 22.66
C ALA A 167 13.06 -5.26 23.24
N TYR A 168 13.75 -5.36 24.37
CA TYR A 168 14.05 -6.63 25.01
C TYR A 168 12.77 -7.37 25.41
N THR A 169 11.86 -6.69 26.09
CA THR A 169 10.55 -7.23 26.44
C THR A 169 9.74 -7.63 25.20
N ALA A 170 9.81 -6.83 24.14
CA ALA A 170 9.11 -7.16 22.89
C ALA A 170 9.62 -8.44 22.23
N TYR A 171 10.95 -8.64 22.18
CA TYR A 171 11.52 -9.89 21.67
C TYR A 171 11.17 -11.10 22.54
N ARG A 172 11.18 -10.95 23.86
CA ARG A 172 10.74 -12.05 24.75
C ARG A 172 9.27 -12.38 24.55
N TRP A 173 8.39 -11.37 24.59
CA TRP A 173 6.95 -11.57 24.51
C TRP A 173 6.46 -12.05 23.14
N VAL A 174 7.14 -11.67 22.05
CA VAL A 174 6.77 -12.17 20.73
C VAL A 174 7.16 -13.63 20.51
N HIS A 175 8.14 -14.13 21.23
CA HIS A 175 8.62 -15.49 21.09
C HIS A 175 8.25 -16.41 22.26
N ARG A 176 7.95 -15.85 23.42
CA ARG A 176 7.61 -16.57 24.65
C ARG A 176 6.56 -15.79 25.45
N PRO A 177 5.37 -15.60 24.88
CA PRO A 177 4.31 -14.89 25.57
C PRO A 177 3.66 -15.77 26.64
N ASP A 178 3.27 -15.19 27.78
CA ASP A 178 2.45 -15.87 28.78
C ASP A 178 0.97 -15.82 28.39
N ASP A 179 0.56 -14.77 27.66
CA ASP A 179 -0.83 -14.57 27.25
C ASP A 179 -0.97 -13.86 25.89
N ALA A 180 -2.23 -13.68 25.47
CA ALA A 180 -2.54 -13.01 24.23
C ALA A 180 -2.24 -11.50 24.25
N HIS A 181 -2.26 -10.84 25.41
CA HIS A 181 -1.93 -9.43 25.56
C HIS A 181 -0.45 -9.19 25.26
N GLN A 182 0.44 -10.01 25.83
CA GLN A 182 1.88 -9.89 25.65
C GLN A 182 2.31 -9.97 24.18
N TRP A 183 1.90 -11.02 23.45
CA TRP A 183 2.33 -11.12 22.04
C TRP A 183 1.71 -10.04 21.15
N LYS A 184 0.51 -9.54 21.48
CA LYS A 184 -0.10 -8.42 20.75
C LYS A 184 0.67 -7.13 21.01
N ALA A 185 1.02 -6.83 22.26
CA ALA A 185 1.84 -5.67 22.62
C ALA A 185 3.21 -5.72 21.95
N ALA A 186 3.86 -6.88 21.97
CA ALA A 186 5.14 -7.11 21.32
C ALA A 186 5.06 -6.88 19.81
N ARG A 187 4.07 -7.42 19.13
CA ARG A 187 3.86 -7.19 17.69
C ARG A 187 3.58 -5.73 17.38
N THR A 188 2.83 -5.04 18.22
CA THR A 188 2.58 -3.61 18.08
C THR A 188 3.89 -2.84 18.18
N ARG A 189 4.72 -3.12 19.19
CA ARG A 189 6.03 -2.50 19.37
C ARG A 189 6.95 -2.71 18.13
N LEU A 190 7.08 -3.95 17.65
CA LEU A 190 7.93 -4.28 16.51
C LEU A 190 7.45 -3.65 15.19
N ARG A 191 6.13 -3.51 15.00
CA ARG A 191 5.58 -2.77 13.86
C ARG A 191 5.90 -1.29 13.90
N HIS A 192 5.86 -0.68 15.10
CA HIS A 192 6.25 0.72 15.26
C HIS A 192 7.74 0.93 14.97
N GLU A 193 8.58 0.01 15.39
CA GLU A 193 10.01 0.05 15.09
C GLU A 193 10.29 -0.04 13.59
N GLU A 194 9.70 -1.02 12.90
CA GLU A 194 9.82 -1.17 11.44
C GLU A 194 9.35 0.10 10.71
N ALA A 195 8.21 0.66 11.13
CA ALA A 195 7.69 1.91 10.57
C ALA A 195 8.63 3.09 10.85
N LEU A 196 9.19 3.20 12.06
CA LEU A 196 10.11 4.28 12.42
C LEU A 196 11.39 4.21 11.61
N VAL A 197 12.03 3.04 11.49
CA VAL A 197 13.25 2.86 10.71
C VAL A 197 13.04 3.32 9.26
N LEU A 198 11.91 2.91 8.66
CA LEU A 198 11.55 3.37 7.31
C LEU A 198 11.37 4.88 7.26
N GLN A 199 10.64 5.48 8.21
CA GLN A 199 10.39 6.92 8.25
C GLN A 199 11.67 7.74 8.45
N VAL A 200 12.57 7.28 9.33
CA VAL A 200 13.87 7.93 9.53
C VAL A 200 14.72 7.88 8.25
N ALA A 201 14.78 6.73 7.58
CA ALA A 201 15.50 6.60 6.31
C ALA A 201 14.95 7.54 5.22
N LEU A 202 13.62 7.66 5.12
CA LEU A 202 12.96 8.58 4.20
C LEU A 202 13.22 10.04 4.56
N ALA A 203 13.16 10.40 5.85
CA ALA A 203 13.45 11.75 6.35
C ALA A 203 14.90 12.15 6.10
N GLN A 204 15.87 11.24 6.33
CA GLN A 204 17.28 11.47 6.04
C GLN A 204 17.52 11.69 4.54
N ARG A 205 16.90 10.86 3.69
CA ARG A 205 16.97 11.02 2.23
C ARG A 205 16.40 12.35 1.79
N ARG A 206 15.28 12.78 2.38
CA ARG A 206 14.66 14.07 2.11
C ARG A 206 15.57 15.22 2.52
N ALA A 207 16.09 15.20 3.75
CA ALA A 207 17.01 16.22 4.24
C ALA A 207 18.27 16.33 3.34
N HIS A 208 18.81 15.19 2.89
CA HIS A 208 19.93 15.16 1.96
C HIS A 208 19.56 15.80 0.61
N HIS A 209 18.38 15.50 0.06
CA HIS A 209 17.91 16.12 -1.19
C HIS A 209 17.71 17.64 -1.03
N GLU A 210 17.15 18.10 0.09
CA GLU A 210 16.97 19.52 0.38
C GLU A 210 18.31 20.26 0.51
N ALA A 211 19.33 19.63 1.09
CA ALA A 211 20.65 20.21 1.26
C ALA A 211 21.51 20.21 0.00
N THR A 212 21.28 19.29 -0.94
CA THR A 212 22.16 19.08 -2.11
C THR A 212 21.58 19.58 -3.44
N ARG A 213 20.29 19.83 -3.51
CA ARG A 213 19.61 20.25 -4.74
C ARG A 213 19.10 21.66 -4.64
N THR A 214 19.36 22.45 -5.67
CA THR A 214 18.81 23.79 -5.83
C THR A 214 17.87 23.84 -7.02
N ALA A 215 16.80 24.63 -6.92
CA ALA A 215 15.86 24.91 -8.00
C ALA A 215 15.81 26.43 -8.27
N VAL A 216 15.19 26.80 -9.37
CA VAL A 216 14.81 28.20 -9.60
C VAL A 216 13.57 28.49 -8.78
N ALA A 217 13.62 29.52 -7.95
CA ALA A 217 12.45 30.00 -7.22
C ALA A 217 11.53 30.77 -8.19
N TRP A 218 10.24 30.43 -8.12
CA TRP A 218 9.18 31.12 -8.85
C TRP A 218 8.27 31.83 -7.85
N PRO A 219 8.62 33.02 -7.36
CA PRO A 219 7.82 33.74 -6.37
C PRO A 219 6.42 34.02 -6.93
N GLU A 220 5.45 34.13 -6.03
CA GLU A 220 4.12 34.55 -6.42
C GLU A 220 4.22 35.97 -7.03
N PRO A 221 3.73 36.17 -8.26
CA PRO A 221 3.65 37.51 -8.81
C PRO A 221 2.77 38.40 -7.93
N GLU A 222 3.06 39.70 -7.87
CA GLU A 222 2.19 40.64 -7.15
C GLU A 222 0.73 40.46 -7.55
N ALA A 223 -0.19 40.68 -6.61
CA ALA A 223 -1.61 40.31 -6.70
C ALA A 223 -2.35 40.88 -7.94
N THR A 224 -1.79 41.84 -8.61
CA THR A 224 -2.30 42.45 -9.86
C THR A 224 -1.25 42.37 -10.97
N GLY A 225 -1.68 41.89 -12.15
CA GLY A 225 -0.81 41.92 -13.34
C GLY A 225 -0.03 40.64 -13.61
N SER A 226 -0.54 39.46 -13.18
CA SER A 226 0.03 38.16 -13.51
C SER A 226 -0.90 37.31 -14.36
N LEU A 227 -0.36 36.44 -15.20
CA LEU A 227 -1.15 35.44 -15.96
C LEU A 227 -2.08 34.63 -15.07
N ARG A 228 -1.66 34.30 -13.86
CA ARG A 228 -2.48 33.56 -12.89
C ARG A 228 -3.64 34.41 -12.37
N ALA A 229 -3.39 35.67 -12.03
CA ALA A 229 -4.45 36.57 -11.57
C ALA A 229 -5.47 36.87 -12.69
N ASP A 230 -4.99 37.02 -13.92
CA ASP A 230 -5.85 37.22 -15.10
C ASP A 230 -6.71 35.97 -15.36
N LEU A 231 -6.17 34.75 -15.18
CA LEU A 231 -6.94 33.52 -15.23
C LEU A 231 -8.01 33.49 -14.13
N ASP A 232 -7.62 33.75 -12.88
CA ASP A 232 -8.52 33.69 -11.73
C ASP A 232 -9.72 34.68 -11.91
N ALA A 233 -9.45 35.85 -12.49
CA ALA A 233 -10.49 36.86 -12.82
C ALA A 233 -11.40 36.43 -14.01
N ALA A 234 -10.90 35.59 -14.91
CA ALA A 234 -11.64 35.13 -16.08
C ALA A 234 -12.48 33.85 -15.79
N LEU A 235 -12.30 33.19 -14.66
CA LEU A 235 -13.06 32.00 -14.31
C LEU A 235 -14.54 32.32 -14.10
N PRO A 236 -15.49 31.53 -14.66
CA PRO A 236 -16.93 31.73 -14.45
C PRO A 236 -17.44 31.29 -13.06
N TYR A 237 -16.57 30.90 -12.15
CA TYR A 237 -16.89 30.41 -10.82
C TYR A 237 -15.73 30.69 -9.84
N ASP A 238 -16.07 30.78 -8.55
CA ASP A 238 -15.08 30.89 -7.48
C ASP A 238 -14.36 29.56 -7.23
N LEU A 239 -13.10 29.65 -6.86
CA LEU A 239 -12.35 28.49 -6.38
C LEU A 239 -12.93 27.96 -5.07
N THR A 240 -12.97 26.65 -4.91
CA THR A 240 -13.35 26.02 -3.63
C THR A 240 -12.26 26.27 -2.57
N ALA A 241 -12.65 26.24 -1.29
CA ALA A 241 -11.69 26.38 -0.19
C ALA A 241 -10.54 25.37 -0.27
N GLY A 242 -10.82 24.13 -0.74
CA GLY A 242 -9.80 23.09 -0.99
C GLY A 242 -8.83 23.49 -2.09
N GLN A 243 -9.31 24.04 -3.21
CA GLN A 243 -8.47 24.52 -4.32
C GLN A 243 -7.61 25.72 -3.92
N VAL A 244 -8.16 26.64 -3.13
CA VAL A 244 -7.42 27.80 -2.62
C VAL A 244 -6.30 27.33 -1.70
N ARG A 245 -6.59 26.50 -0.68
CA ARG A 245 -5.60 25.99 0.26
C ARG A 245 -4.47 25.23 -0.44
N VAL A 246 -4.82 24.29 -1.32
CA VAL A 246 -3.84 23.49 -2.07
C VAL A 246 -3.02 24.38 -3.03
N GLY A 247 -3.66 25.33 -3.68
CA GLY A 247 -3.01 26.31 -4.53
C GLY A 247 -1.97 27.14 -3.74
N GLN A 248 -2.26 27.53 -2.51
CA GLN A 248 -1.34 28.27 -1.63
C GLN A 248 -0.14 27.42 -1.22
N GLU A 249 -0.34 26.15 -0.86
CA GLU A 249 0.75 25.22 -0.53
C GLU A 249 1.72 25.08 -1.71
N ILE A 250 1.20 24.88 -2.94
CA ILE A 250 2.01 24.74 -4.15
C ILE A 250 2.73 26.07 -4.47
N THR A 251 2.07 27.20 -4.36
CA THR A 251 2.65 28.52 -4.58
C THR A 251 3.85 28.76 -3.66
N THR A 252 3.69 28.42 -2.37
CA THR A 252 4.76 28.57 -1.37
C THR A 252 5.96 27.69 -1.72
N ASP A 253 5.72 26.45 -2.16
CA ASP A 253 6.81 25.54 -2.54
C ASP A 253 7.51 25.97 -3.82
N LEU A 254 6.79 26.48 -4.83
CA LEU A 254 7.38 27.01 -6.06
C LEU A 254 8.27 28.25 -5.81
N ALA A 255 7.99 29.01 -4.75
CA ALA A 255 8.79 30.17 -4.37
C ALA A 255 10.11 29.79 -3.66
N ARG A 256 10.34 28.53 -3.34
CA ARG A 256 11.57 28.06 -2.68
C ARG A 256 12.66 27.77 -3.69
N THR A 257 13.91 27.85 -3.24
CA THR A 257 15.10 27.44 -4.02
C THR A 257 15.39 25.94 -3.94
N VAL A 258 14.51 25.17 -3.30
CA VAL A 258 14.56 23.70 -3.19
C VAL A 258 13.49 23.11 -4.12
N PRO A 259 13.79 22.09 -4.92
CA PRO A 259 12.81 21.51 -5.82
C PRO A 259 11.58 20.98 -5.04
N MET A 260 10.39 21.50 -5.36
CA MET A 260 9.14 20.93 -4.88
C MET A 260 8.98 19.51 -5.42
N GLN A 261 8.61 18.59 -4.57
CA GLN A 261 8.19 17.24 -4.94
C GLN A 261 6.87 16.96 -4.23
N ARG A 262 5.74 17.15 -4.92
CA ARG A 262 4.42 17.11 -4.28
C ARG A 262 3.45 16.18 -4.99
N LEU A 263 2.71 15.38 -4.21
CA LEU A 263 1.60 14.54 -4.65
C LEU A 263 0.27 15.25 -4.36
N LEU A 264 -0.45 15.63 -5.40
CA LEU A 264 -1.80 16.17 -5.32
C LEU A 264 -2.83 15.07 -5.51
N GLN A 265 -3.52 14.72 -4.44
CA GLN A 265 -4.55 13.72 -4.41
C GLN A 265 -5.94 14.36 -4.35
N GLY A 266 -6.89 13.87 -5.13
CA GLY A 266 -8.27 14.35 -5.10
C GLY A 266 -9.16 13.57 -6.04
N ASP A 267 -10.44 13.54 -5.78
CA ASP A 267 -11.44 12.82 -6.58
C ASP A 267 -11.47 13.27 -8.04
N VAL A 268 -12.04 12.43 -8.91
CA VAL A 268 -12.31 12.79 -10.30
C VAL A 268 -13.26 14.01 -10.32
N GLY A 269 -12.86 15.05 -11.06
CA GLY A 269 -13.66 16.29 -11.17
C GLY A 269 -13.48 17.24 -9.98
N SER A 270 -12.55 17.01 -9.05
CA SER A 270 -12.25 17.96 -7.97
C SER A 270 -11.53 19.25 -8.44
N GLY A 271 -11.09 19.29 -9.70
CA GLY A 271 -10.39 20.44 -10.27
C GLY A 271 -8.87 20.40 -10.12
N LYS A 272 -8.26 19.23 -9.98
CA LYS A 272 -6.79 19.07 -9.93
C LYS A 272 -6.08 19.76 -11.09
N THR A 273 -6.61 19.59 -12.30
CA THR A 273 -6.05 20.21 -13.52
C THR A 273 -6.05 21.73 -13.46
N LEU A 274 -7.08 22.35 -12.85
CA LEU A 274 -7.13 23.79 -12.67
C LEU A 274 -6.05 24.27 -11.68
N VAL A 275 -5.86 23.56 -10.57
CA VAL A 275 -4.79 23.87 -9.61
C VAL A 275 -3.42 23.71 -10.25
N ALA A 276 -3.20 22.67 -11.05
CA ALA A 276 -1.97 22.47 -11.81
C ALA A 276 -1.76 23.56 -12.85
N LEU A 277 -2.81 23.99 -13.57
CA LEU A 277 -2.71 25.11 -14.51
C LEU A 277 -2.27 26.41 -13.82
N ARG A 278 -2.85 26.72 -12.64
CA ARG A 278 -2.45 27.90 -11.87
C ARG A 278 -0.97 27.85 -11.46
N ALA A 279 -0.48 26.66 -11.07
CA ALA A 279 0.95 26.43 -10.77
C ALA A 279 1.84 26.62 -12.03
N MET A 280 1.41 26.08 -13.18
CA MET A 280 2.12 26.27 -14.44
C MET A 280 2.16 27.73 -14.85
N LEU A 281 1.07 28.49 -14.69
CA LEU A 281 1.03 29.91 -15.01
C LEU A 281 1.90 30.77 -14.08
N GLN A 282 2.11 30.35 -12.82
CA GLN A 282 3.06 31.00 -11.94
C GLN A 282 4.50 30.90 -12.49
N VAL A 283 4.89 29.73 -12.96
CA VAL A 283 6.21 29.49 -13.55
C VAL A 283 6.37 30.24 -14.90
N VAL A 284 5.37 30.14 -15.77
CA VAL A 284 5.38 30.78 -17.09
C VAL A 284 5.34 32.31 -16.95
N GLY A 285 4.54 32.83 -16.03
CA GLY A 285 4.50 34.25 -15.70
C GLY A 285 5.82 34.80 -15.14
N GLY A 286 6.64 33.96 -14.52
CA GLY A 286 7.99 34.23 -14.06
C GLY A 286 9.06 34.06 -15.15
N GLY A 287 8.69 33.80 -16.41
CA GLY A 287 9.62 33.60 -17.53
C GLY A 287 10.11 32.18 -17.72
N GLY A 288 9.56 31.19 -17.01
CA GLY A 288 9.91 29.79 -17.13
C GLY A 288 9.04 29.03 -18.13
N GLN A 289 9.30 27.74 -18.23
CA GLN A 289 8.54 26.79 -19.03
C GLN A 289 7.92 25.71 -18.12
N ALA A 290 6.72 25.23 -18.45
CA ALA A 290 6.04 24.19 -17.70
C ALA A 290 5.63 23.04 -18.62
N ALA A 291 5.76 21.79 -18.13
CA ALA A 291 5.38 20.60 -18.87
C ALA A 291 4.26 19.84 -18.13
N LEU A 292 3.26 19.36 -18.88
CA LEU A 292 2.23 18.44 -18.40
C LEU A 292 2.34 17.11 -19.12
N LEU A 293 2.60 16.06 -18.36
CA LEU A 293 2.77 14.69 -18.84
C LEU A 293 1.51 13.89 -18.61
N ALA A 294 0.98 13.34 -19.68
CA ALA A 294 -0.14 12.42 -19.66
C ALA A 294 0.30 11.00 -20.07
N PRO A 295 -0.32 9.95 -19.55
CA PRO A 295 0.08 8.56 -19.81
C PRO A 295 -0.21 8.09 -21.25
N THR A 296 -1.13 8.75 -21.95
CA THR A 296 -1.51 8.41 -23.33
C THR A 296 -1.68 9.67 -24.18
N GLU A 297 -1.57 9.54 -25.50
CA GLU A 297 -1.77 10.65 -26.45
C GLU A 297 -3.21 11.19 -26.40
N VAL A 298 -4.19 10.32 -26.17
CA VAL A 298 -5.60 10.74 -26.04
C VAL A 298 -5.79 11.63 -24.82
N LEU A 299 -5.21 11.26 -23.68
CA LEU A 299 -5.27 12.09 -22.46
C LEU A 299 -4.46 13.38 -22.62
N ALA A 300 -3.30 13.34 -23.31
CA ALA A 300 -2.55 14.54 -23.62
C ALA A 300 -3.38 15.53 -24.47
N ALA A 301 -4.05 15.05 -25.51
CA ALA A 301 -4.93 15.86 -26.34
C ALA A 301 -6.13 16.41 -25.54
N GLN A 302 -6.73 15.62 -24.65
CA GLN A 302 -7.81 16.06 -23.75
C GLN A 302 -7.35 17.16 -22.80
N HIS A 303 -6.17 17.00 -22.16
CA HIS A 303 -5.59 18.03 -21.31
C HIS A 303 -5.31 19.30 -22.10
N HIS A 304 -4.68 19.19 -23.27
CA HIS A 304 -4.40 20.33 -24.14
C HIS A 304 -5.68 21.11 -24.45
N SER A 305 -6.72 20.44 -24.96
CA SER A 305 -7.99 21.08 -25.28
C SER A 305 -8.68 21.71 -24.05
N SER A 306 -8.58 21.05 -22.90
CA SER A 306 -9.13 21.57 -21.64
C SER A 306 -8.38 22.81 -21.16
N LEU A 307 -7.06 22.84 -21.28
CA LEU A 307 -6.23 23.99 -20.92
C LEU A 307 -6.52 25.18 -21.85
N GLU A 308 -6.59 24.95 -23.17
CA GLU A 308 -6.96 25.99 -24.13
C GLU A 308 -8.35 26.56 -23.86
N ALA A 309 -9.33 25.74 -23.57
CA ALA A 309 -10.69 26.17 -23.26
C ALA A 309 -10.74 27.04 -21.99
N VAL A 310 -9.98 26.66 -20.93
CA VAL A 310 -9.94 27.41 -19.67
C VAL A 310 -9.18 28.72 -19.81
N LEU A 311 -8.07 28.71 -20.54
CA LEU A 311 -7.26 29.89 -20.79
C LEU A 311 -7.92 30.91 -21.73
N GLY A 312 -8.70 30.45 -22.73
CA GLY A 312 -9.33 31.30 -23.71
C GLY A 312 -8.33 32.25 -24.37
N PRO A 313 -8.53 33.61 -24.29
CA PRO A 313 -7.59 34.60 -24.85
C PRO A 313 -6.18 34.53 -24.24
N LEU A 314 -6.03 34.11 -22.98
CA LEU A 314 -4.74 33.99 -22.30
C LEU A 314 -3.86 32.85 -22.87
N GLY A 315 -4.43 31.91 -23.61
CA GLY A 315 -3.72 30.82 -24.30
C GLY A 315 -3.25 31.16 -25.72
N ARG A 316 -3.46 32.38 -26.20
CA ARG A 316 -3.30 32.78 -27.60
C ARG A 316 -2.21 33.86 -27.83
N LEU A 317 -1.03 33.66 -27.24
CA LEU A 317 0.08 34.57 -27.39
C LEU A 317 0.42 34.79 -28.87
N GLY A 318 0.41 36.06 -29.31
CA GLY A 318 0.73 36.47 -30.69
C GLY A 318 -0.32 36.08 -31.73
N MET A 319 -1.53 35.73 -31.34
CA MET A 319 -2.65 35.44 -32.25
C MET A 319 -3.73 36.52 -32.17
N LEU A 320 -4.52 36.62 -33.23
CA LEU A 320 -5.67 37.54 -33.28
C LEU A 320 -6.69 37.16 -32.20
N GLY A 321 -7.09 38.09 -31.35
CA GLY A 321 -7.99 37.85 -30.21
C GLY A 321 -7.29 37.28 -28.97
N GLY A 322 -5.96 37.25 -28.95
CA GLY A 322 -5.21 36.96 -27.74
C GLY A 322 -5.17 38.14 -26.76
N ALA A 323 -5.02 37.85 -25.48
CA ALA A 323 -4.83 38.85 -24.44
C ALA A 323 -3.44 39.49 -24.54
N GLU A 324 -3.27 40.70 -23.98
CA GLU A 324 -1.97 41.40 -23.94
C GLU A 324 -0.93 40.54 -23.16
N ARG A 325 -1.32 40.02 -22.03
CA ARG A 325 -0.58 38.95 -21.32
C ARG A 325 -1.17 37.62 -21.68
N ALA A 326 -0.47 36.84 -22.46
CA ALA A 326 -0.87 35.52 -22.90
C ALA A 326 0.31 34.54 -22.85
N THR A 327 0.04 33.28 -22.94
CA THR A 327 1.04 32.20 -23.08
C THR A 327 0.68 31.31 -24.28
N ARG A 328 1.57 30.39 -24.64
CA ARG A 328 1.29 29.34 -25.63
C ARG A 328 1.13 28.00 -24.91
N VAL A 329 0.20 27.20 -25.43
CA VAL A 329 0.03 25.80 -25.01
C VAL A 329 0.38 24.92 -26.22
N HIS A 330 1.43 24.14 -26.11
CA HIS A 330 1.87 23.24 -27.17
C HIS A 330 1.42 21.80 -26.86
N LEU A 331 1.01 21.05 -27.90
CA LEU A 331 0.76 19.60 -27.81
C LEU A 331 1.87 18.86 -28.55
N LEU A 332 2.67 18.07 -27.82
CA LEU A 332 3.76 17.28 -28.38
C LEU A 332 3.60 15.79 -28.02
N THR A 333 3.20 14.99 -29.01
CA THR A 333 3.01 13.54 -28.90
C THR A 333 3.77 12.82 -30.01
N GLY A 334 3.73 11.48 -29.99
CA GLY A 334 4.30 10.67 -31.07
C GLY A 334 3.65 10.91 -32.43
N SER A 335 2.34 11.23 -32.44
CA SER A 335 1.54 11.50 -33.64
C SER A 335 1.63 12.94 -34.15
N THR A 336 2.34 13.86 -33.47
CA THR A 336 2.48 15.25 -33.89
C THR A 336 3.16 15.33 -35.27
N PRO A 337 2.56 16.01 -36.30
CA PRO A 337 3.14 16.12 -37.63
C PRO A 337 4.54 16.73 -37.60
N ALA A 338 5.44 16.22 -38.45
CA ALA A 338 6.87 16.60 -38.44
C ALA A 338 7.14 18.09 -38.57
N ALA A 339 6.36 18.83 -39.38
CA ALA A 339 6.50 20.27 -39.52
C ALA A 339 6.10 21.01 -38.24
N GLN A 340 4.99 20.62 -37.61
CA GLN A 340 4.52 21.19 -36.37
C GLN A 340 5.49 20.84 -35.22
N ARG A 341 5.95 19.57 -35.16
CA ARG A 341 6.94 19.13 -34.19
C ARG A 341 8.21 19.98 -34.23
N ARG A 342 8.76 20.23 -35.42
CA ARG A 342 9.97 21.08 -35.60
C ARG A 342 9.74 22.50 -35.07
N ARG A 343 8.56 23.08 -35.33
CA ARG A 343 8.21 24.41 -34.83
C ARG A 343 8.13 24.44 -33.31
N ILE A 344 7.40 23.48 -32.70
CA ILE A 344 7.28 23.38 -31.26
C ILE A 344 8.65 23.21 -30.60
N LEU A 345 9.51 22.34 -31.15
CA LEU A 345 10.84 22.11 -30.61
C LEU A 345 11.72 23.37 -30.71
N ALA A 346 11.59 24.16 -31.79
CA ALA A 346 12.30 25.41 -31.93
C ALA A 346 11.82 26.47 -30.91
N ASP A 347 10.50 26.59 -30.72
CA ASP A 347 9.90 27.51 -29.73
C ASP A 347 10.36 27.15 -28.31
N LEU A 348 10.34 25.85 -27.94
CA LEU A 348 10.80 25.38 -26.65
C LEU A 348 12.29 25.58 -26.41
N ALA A 349 13.14 25.28 -27.41
CA ALA A 349 14.58 25.42 -27.33
C ALA A 349 15.01 26.91 -27.28
N ALA A 350 14.22 27.82 -27.87
CA ALA A 350 14.43 29.26 -27.74
C ALA A 350 14.20 29.78 -26.31
N GLY A 351 13.60 28.96 -25.43
CA GLY A 351 13.35 29.31 -24.04
C GLY A 351 12.15 30.25 -23.85
N GLU A 352 11.28 30.37 -24.85
CA GLU A 352 10.05 31.18 -24.70
C GLU A 352 9.15 30.59 -23.59
N PRO A 353 8.60 31.43 -22.69
CA PRO A 353 7.70 30.99 -21.66
C PRO A 353 6.46 30.34 -22.26
N ALA A 354 6.26 29.07 -21.99
CA ALA A 354 5.18 28.28 -22.57
C ALA A 354 4.78 27.07 -21.68
N ILE A 355 3.59 26.57 -21.94
CA ILE A 355 3.13 25.26 -21.40
C ILE A 355 3.23 24.23 -22.52
N VAL A 356 3.85 23.09 -22.26
CA VAL A 356 3.86 21.95 -23.19
C VAL A 356 3.14 20.76 -22.58
N VAL A 357 2.17 20.23 -23.31
CA VAL A 357 1.42 19.01 -22.94
C VAL A 357 1.87 17.88 -23.84
N GLY A 358 2.15 16.72 -23.27
CA GLY A 358 2.53 15.56 -24.06
C GLY A 358 2.62 14.26 -23.28
N THR A 359 3.20 13.27 -23.92
CA THR A 359 3.45 11.96 -23.34
C THR A 359 4.93 11.78 -22.99
N HIS A 360 5.36 10.55 -22.77
CA HIS A 360 6.78 10.22 -22.63
C HIS A 360 7.67 10.73 -23.79
N ALA A 361 7.09 11.12 -24.92
CA ALA A 361 7.83 11.75 -26.01
C ALA A 361 8.52 13.08 -25.60
N LEU A 362 8.02 13.75 -24.55
CA LEU A 362 8.66 14.94 -23.95
C LEU A 362 9.96 14.62 -23.21
N LEU A 363 10.19 13.33 -22.88
CA LEU A 363 11.37 12.86 -22.14
C LEU A 363 12.51 12.44 -23.06
N SER A 364 12.31 12.52 -24.38
CA SER A 364 13.35 12.15 -25.33
C SER A 364 14.48 13.19 -25.34
N GLU A 365 15.71 12.75 -25.52
CA GLU A 365 16.91 13.62 -25.60
C GLU A 365 16.82 14.70 -26.69
N THR A 366 15.94 14.51 -27.66
CA THR A 366 15.70 15.48 -28.73
C THR A 366 14.83 16.66 -28.32
N VAL A 367 14.21 16.62 -27.16
CA VAL A 367 13.36 17.70 -26.65
C VAL A 367 14.12 18.50 -25.60
N GLN A 368 14.54 19.71 -25.97
CA GLN A 368 15.24 20.63 -25.09
C GLN A 368 14.24 21.66 -24.53
N ILE A 369 14.17 21.77 -23.20
CA ILE A 369 13.33 22.74 -22.48
C ILE A 369 14.25 23.45 -21.46
N PRO A 370 15.05 24.41 -21.88
CA PRO A 370 16.15 24.97 -21.08
C PRO A 370 15.67 25.68 -19.80
N PHE A 371 14.47 26.26 -19.81
CA PHE A 371 13.90 26.96 -18.66
C PHE A 371 12.76 26.21 -18.02
N LEU A 372 12.77 24.85 -18.09
CA LEU A 372 11.77 24.04 -17.45
C LEU A 372 11.77 24.25 -15.93
N GLY A 373 10.73 24.87 -15.41
CA GLY A 373 10.56 25.16 -13.98
C GLY A 373 9.64 24.20 -13.27
N LEU A 374 8.60 23.70 -13.96
CA LEU A 374 7.62 22.78 -13.36
C LEU A 374 7.26 21.65 -14.32
N VAL A 375 7.26 20.44 -13.79
CA VAL A 375 6.68 19.25 -14.44
C VAL A 375 5.46 18.82 -13.66
N VAL A 376 4.32 18.72 -14.33
CA VAL A 376 3.08 18.13 -13.83
C VAL A 376 2.94 16.74 -14.43
N VAL A 377 2.74 15.71 -13.60
CA VAL A 377 2.57 14.32 -14.03
C VAL A 377 1.16 13.86 -13.66
N ASP A 378 0.36 13.50 -14.64
CA ASP A 378 -0.97 12.94 -14.39
C ASP A 378 -0.90 11.40 -14.34
N GLU A 379 -1.58 10.79 -13.34
CA GLU A 379 -1.65 9.34 -13.13
C GLU A 379 -0.27 8.64 -13.12
N GLN A 380 0.61 9.05 -12.23
CA GLN A 380 2.02 8.65 -12.12
C GLN A 380 2.27 7.13 -12.12
N HIS A 381 1.31 6.32 -11.68
CA HIS A 381 1.47 4.85 -11.60
C HIS A 381 1.79 4.20 -12.96
N ARG A 382 1.64 4.92 -14.06
CA ARG A 382 1.96 4.48 -15.43
C ARG A 382 3.35 4.88 -15.92
N PHE A 383 4.11 5.64 -15.11
CA PHE A 383 5.47 6.06 -15.44
C PHE A 383 6.52 5.28 -14.66
N GLY A 384 7.54 4.75 -15.33
CA GLY A 384 8.66 4.04 -14.72
C GLY A 384 9.61 4.95 -13.92
N VAL A 385 10.44 4.33 -13.06
CA VAL A 385 11.42 5.03 -12.21
C VAL A 385 12.46 5.80 -13.05
N GLU A 386 12.91 5.22 -14.17
CA GLU A 386 13.88 5.82 -15.06
C GLU A 386 13.35 7.07 -15.78
N GLN A 387 12.08 7.04 -16.19
CA GLN A 387 11.39 8.16 -16.83
C GLN A 387 11.28 9.34 -15.88
N ARG A 388 11.01 9.10 -14.60
CA ARG A 388 11.00 10.15 -13.57
C ARG A 388 12.40 10.75 -13.33
N ALA A 389 13.42 9.92 -13.35
CA ALA A 389 14.80 10.39 -13.21
C ALA A 389 15.27 11.25 -14.41
N ALA A 390 14.75 10.98 -15.60
CA ALA A 390 15.03 11.80 -16.79
C ALA A 390 14.41 13.20 -16.68
N LEU A 391 13.18 13.32 -16.16
CA LEU A 391 12.53 14.61 -15.91
C LEU A 391 13.32 15.49 -14.93
N ARG A 392 13.88 14.89 -13.90
CA ARG A 392 14.67 15.60 -12.88
C ARG A 392 16.02 16.10 -13.41
N ARG A 393 16.48 15.61 -14.56
CA ARG A 393 17.73 15.98 -15.24
C ARG A 393 17.54 16.94 -16.43
N ALA A 394 16.31 17.39 -16.65
CA ALA A 394 15.93 18.10 -17.88
C ALA A 394 16.56 19.53 -18.04
N ARG A 395 17.25 20.05 -17.01
CA ARG A 395 17.91 21.35 -17.09
C ARG A 395 19.40 21.22 -17.25
N GLU A 396 19.94 21.94 -18.23
CA GLU A 396 21.39 21.97 -18.56
C GLU A 396 22.23 22.69 -17.48
N ASP A 397 21.59 23.59 -16.69
CA ASP A 397 22.25 24.37 -15.63
C ASP A 397 22.45 23.57 -14.32
N GLY A 398 22.08 22.30 -14.29
CA GLY A 398 22.20 21.42 -13.11
C GLY A 398 21.19 21.72 -12.00
N ARG A 399 20.29 22.70 -12.18
CA ARG A 399 19.22 22.98 -11.21
C ARG A 399 18.09 21.98 -11.34
N GLY A 400 17.48 21.65 -10.21
CA GLY A 400 16.32 20.78 -10.14
C GLY A 400 15.06 21.46 -10.69
N VAL A 401 14.15 20.64 -11.19
CA VAL A 401 12.82 21.05 -11.66
C VAL A 401 11.81 20.74 -10.57
N HIS A 402 10.83 21.62 -10.34
CA HIS A 402 9.70 21.34 -9.45
C HIS A 402 8.80 20.27 -10.08
N GLU A 403 8.32 19.33 -9.25
CA GLU A 403 7.48 18.21 -9.68
C GLU A 403 6.15 18.22 -8.93
N LEU A 404 5.04 18.21 -9.66
CA LEU A 404 3.69 18.07 -9.15
C LEU A 404 3.07 16.82 -9.75
N VAL A 405 2.82 15.82 -8.93
CA VAL A 405 2.18 14.57 -9.33
C VAL A 405 0.70 14.65 -9.00
N MET A 406 -0.17 14.28 -9.92
CA MET A 406 -1.61 14.22 -9.70
C MET A 406 -2.10 12.79 -9.75
N THR A 407 -3.05 12.44 -8.87
CA THR A 407 -3.77 11.15 -8.94
C THR A 407 -5.22 11.30 -8.50
N ALA A 408 -6.09 10.56 -9.17
CA ALA A 408 -7.50 10.45 -8.81
C ALA A 408 -7.76 9.27 -7.86
N THR A 409 -6.86 8.28 -7.83
CA THR A 409 -7.02 7.13 -6.94
C THR A 409 -6.59 7.50 -5.53
N PRO A 410 -7.45 7.29 -4.51
CA PRO A 410 -7.05 7.45 -3.13
C PRO A 410 -6.01 6.38 -2.79
N ILE A 411 -4.75 6.79 -2.68
CA ILE A 411 -3.67 5.91 -2.23
C ILE A 411 -3.65 5.98 -0.70
N PRO A 412 -3.79 4.86 0.02
CA PRO A 412 -3.65 4.88 1.46
C PRO A 412 -2.32 5.51 1.86
N ARG A 413 -2.35 6.39 2.87
CA ARG A 413 -1.16 7.16 3.30
C ARG A 413 0.06 6.27 3.52
N THR A 414 -0.12 5.08 4.08
CA THR A 414 0.94 4.09 4.29
C THR A 414 1.58 3.61 2.99
N ILE A 415 0.80 3.41 1.93
CA ILE A 415 1.30 3.03 0.60
C ILE A 415 1.94 4.24 -0.08
N ALA A 416 1.32 5.42 0.02
CA ALA A 416 1.89 6.65 -0.50
C ALA A 416 3.28 6.92 0.10
N MET A 417 3.43 6.76 1.40
CA MET A 417 4.71 6.92 2.10
C MET A 417 5.75 5.86 1.73
N THR A 418 5.33 4.65 1.35
CA THR A 418 6.25 3.56 0.98
C THR A 418 6.69 3.67 -0.48
N VAL A 419 5.77 4.03 -1.37
CA VAL A 419 6.00 4.10 -2.83
C VAL A 419 6.49 5.48 -3.26
N PHE A 420 6.02 6.53 -2.59
CA PHE A 420 6.25 7.95 -2.90
C PHE A 420 6.87 8.71 -1.72
N GLY A 421 7.60 8.04 -0.87
CA GLY A 421 8.07 8.57 0.42
C GLY A 421 8.96 9.81 0.35
N ASP A 422 9.33 10.23 -0.84
CA ASP A 422 10.02 11.48 -1.14
C ASP A 422 9.08 12.63 -1.58
N LEU A 423 7.76 12.38 -1.71
CA LEU A 423 6.77 13.40 -2.10
C LEU A 423 6.00 13.94 -0.89
N ASP A 424 5.81 15.26 -0.85
CA ASP A 424 4.85 15.92 0.04
C ASP A 424 3.44 15.61 -0.42
N GLU A 425 2.60 15.12 0.49
CA GLU A 425 1.21 14.79 0.17
C GLU A 425 0.28 15.96 0.48
N THR A 426 -0.51 16.34 -0.52
CA THR A 426 -1.60 17.30 -0.37
C THR A 426 -2.90 16.70 -0.90
N ARG A 427 -3.95 16.77 -0.08
CA ARG A 427 -5.28 16.27 -0.45
C ARG A 427 -6.22 17.40 -0.73
N MET A 428 -6.83 17.36 -1.89
CA MET A 428 -7.90 18.26 -2.24
C MET A 428 -9.22 17.73 -1.69
N SER A 429 -9.77 18.40 -0.69
CA SER A 429 -11.08 18.12 -0.10
C SER A 429 -12.15 19.03 -0.70
N GLY A 430 -13.37 18.52 -0.80
CA GLY A 430 -14.52 19.26 -1.28
C GLY A 430 -14.91 18.90 -2.72
N MET A 431 -16.20 18.87 -2.96
CA MET A 431 -16.77 18.73 -4.30
C MET A 431 -17.01 20.12 -4.89
N PRO A 432 -16.80 20.31 -6.20
CA PRO A 432 -17.22 21.53 -6.90
C PRO A 432 -18.71 21.81 -6.68
N ARG A 433 -19.08 23.09 -6.62
CA ARG A 433 -20.50 23.49 -6.53
C ARG A 433 -21.30 22.88 -7.67
N GLY A 434 -22.49 22.34 -7.37
CA GLY A 434 -23.40 21.74 -8.37
C GLY A 434 -23.27 20.23 -8.54
N ARG A 435 -22.33 19.56 -7.89
CA ARG A 435 -22.25 18.10 -7.89
C ARG A 435 -23.00 17.52 -6.67
N THR A 436 -24.05 16.73 -6.94
CA THR A 436 -24.76 16.01 -5.87
C THR A 436 -23.92 14.83 -5.38
N PRO A 437 -23.94 14.55 -4.06
CA PRO A 437 -23.28 13.37 -3.51
C PRO A 437 -23.84 12.09 -4.15
N VAL A 438 -22.96 11.11 -4.38
CA VAL A 438 -23.37 9.79 -4.84
C VAL A 438 -24.01 9.05 -3.67
N ALA A 439 -25.29 8.68 -3.80
CA ALA A 439 -25.96 7.81 -2.84
C ALA A 439 -25.61 6.35 -3.17
N THR A 440 -25.02 5.67 -2.22
CA THR A 440 -24.65 4.25 -2.36
C THR A 440 -25.60 3.39 -1.54
N TYR A 441 -26.19 2.38 -2.19
CA TYR A 441 -27.06 1.40 -1.55
C TYR A 441 -26.43 0.02 -1.69
N LEU A 442 -26.44 -0.75 -0.58
CA LEU A 442 -26.04 -2.14 -0.60
C LEU A 442 -27.27 -3.00 -0.89
N ALA A 443 -27.23 -3.74 -1.99
CA ALA A 443 -28.25 -4.74 -2.31
C ALA A 443 -27.74 -6.11 -1.89
N ASP A 444 -28.43 -6.79 -0.96
CA ASP A 444 -28.09 -8.15 -0.58
C ASP A 444 -28.41 -9.09 -1.75
N ALA A 445 -27.38 -9.77 -2.25
CA ALA A 445 -27.49 -10.72 -3.37
C ALA A 445 -28.38 -11.94 -3.03
N ALA A 446 -28.57 -12.24 -1.73
CA ALA A 446 -29.46 -13.29 -1.28
C ALA A 446 -30.95 -12.87 -1.32
N ASN A 447 -31.23 -11.56 -1.45
CA ASN A 447 -32.59 -11.05 -1.52
C ASN A 447 -32.98 -10.76 -2.98
N ALA A 448 -33.73 -11.69 -3.60
CA ALA A 448 -34.12 -11.62 -5.00
C ALA A 448 -34.89 -10.33 -5.35
N ALA A 449 -35.72 -9.81 -4.46
CA ALA A 449 -36.49 -8.59 -4.68
C ALA A 449 -35.57 -7.35 -4.78
N TRP A 450 -34.48 -7.30 -3.99
CA TRP A 450 -33.50 -6.22 -4.06
C TRP A 450 -32.69 -6.27 -5.35
N VAL A 451 -32.32 -7.47 -5.77
CA VAL A 451 -31.59 -7.68 -7.04
C VAL A 451 -32.47 -7.26 -8.22
N GLU A 452 -33.73 -7.68 -8.26
CA GLU A 452 -34.71 -7.30 -9.31
C GLU A 452 -34.91 -5.78 -9.34
N ARG A 453 -35.08 -5.13 -8.18
CA ARG A 453 -35.21 -3.67 -8.09
C ARG A 453 -33.94 -2.96 -8.60
N THR A 454 -32.76 -3.50 -8.37
CA THR A 454 -31.51 -2.93 -8.87
C THR A 454 -31.47 -2.93 -10.39
N TRP A 455 -31.86 -4.05 -11.03
CA TRP A 455 -31.92 -4.14 -12.48
C TRP A 455 -33.04 -3.26 -13.09
N ALA A 456 -34.19 -3.19 -12.44
CA ALA A 456 -35.28 -2.27 -12.86
C ALA A 456 -34.79 -0.82 -12.81
N ARG A 457 -34.08 -0.41 -11.75
CA ARG A 457 -33.51 0.93 -11.65
C ARG A 457 -32.47 1.21 -12.74
N ALA A 458 -31.61 0.26 -13.05
CA ALA A 458 -30.65 0.39 -14.15
C ALA A 458 -31.39 0.61 -15.50
N ALA A 459 -32.45 -0.15 -15.76
CA ALA A 459 -33.24 0.01 -16.97
C ALA A 459 -33.94 1.39 -17.03
N GLU A 460 -34.48 1.90 -15.92
CA GLU A 460 -35.04 3.25 -15.82
C GLU A 460 -34.01 4.34 -16.19
N GLU A 461 -32.79 4.25 -15.64
CA GLU A 461 -31.73 5.21 -15.91
C GLU A 461 -31.31 5.18 -17.40
N ILE A 462 -31.19 3.99 -17.99
CA ILE A 462 -30.90 3.82 -19.43
C ILE A 462 -32.00 4.44 -20.27
N SER A 463 -33.29 4.22 -19.92
CA SER A 463 -34.42 4.79 -20.66
C SER A 463 -34.46 6.33 -20.66
N GLN A 464 -33.86 6.96 -19.63
CA GLN A 464 -33.66 8.39 -19.50
C GLN A 464 -32.39 8.91 -20.19
N GLY A 465 -31.69 8.07 -20.96
CA GLY A 465 -30.46 8.41 -21.66
C GLY A 465 -29.22 8.56 -20.75
N ARG A 466 -29.32 8.10 -19.51
CA ARG A 466 -28.18 8.10 -18.57
C ARG A 466 -27.31 6.87 -18.79
N ARG A 467 -26.04 6.98 -18.46
CA ARG A 467 -25.09 5.85 -18.50
C ARG A 467 -25.15 5.06 -17.20
N VAL A 468 -25.21 3.73 -17.31
CA VAL A 468 -25.21 2.78 -16.19
C VAL A 468 -23.99 1.87 -16.26
#